data_61f7c5c1166297142c69eb2cca86d620
#
_entry.id   61f7c5c1166297142c69eb2cca86d620
#
_cell.length_a   1.000
_cell.length_b   1.000
_cell.length_c   1.000
_cell.angle_alpha   90.00
_cell.angle_beta   90.00
_cell.angle_gamma   90.00
#
_symmetry.space_group_name_H-M   'P 1'
#
loop_
_entity.id
_entity.type
_entity.pdbx_description
1 polymer ?
#
loop_
_entity_poly.entity_id
_entity_poly.type
_entity_poly.pdbx_seq_one_letter_code
_entity_poly.pdbx_strand_id
1 'polypeptide(L)'
;MFTVSRRDLGELLALFRLVEEMNVPEATAEGKAAEEMVAFEAVMREEEKVMKCYRREGNEVLIESSDSDEVVRLDIEEWSATANGLFEALRQTDDENLVLVDDAEEAFLDKAKIFNIAGTGEGQNHLLLATAAGLQPVGVWLRAGAYPTKVLDGGRSANLKLEQTGARFATPMAAKVNALTTPATVRDRMWLIEEMGSSLRYANVADKVFRANCAMIDLHLGRLLTEMVRLSFLEDVVRLDELVVRMNEQNPLKVKNELMEKHGYYEYKVKQLLMACAAGMRPAKIYTGVEDLPAYRLILNPDGRPVVFPAAERARLAHFLFHHTRLERGSMEKDKYGELERENNVYYFKLNLKIGLTKR
;
A
#
# COMPACT_ATOMS: atom_id res chain seq x y z
N MET A 1 -9.62 21.99 -16.15
CA MET A 1 -8.63 21.05 -15.57
C MET A 1 -8.62 21.18 -14.05
N PHE A 2 -8.70 20.09 -13.34
CA PHE A 2 -8.58 20.06 -11.89
C PHE A 2 -7.56 19.01 -11.44
N THR A 3 -7.10 19.14 -10.19
CA THR A 3 -6.10 18.24 -9.62
C THR A 3 -6.75 17.41 -8.51
N VAL A 4 -6.54 16.10 -8.56
CA VAL A 4 -7.10 15.13 -7.60
C VAL A 4 -6.01 14.22 -7.06
N SER A 5 -6.19 13.69 -5.83
CA SER A 5 -5.27 12.69 -5.32
C SER A 5 -5.35 11.38 -6.13
N ARG A 6 -4.23 10.68 -6.28
CA ARG A 6 -4.22 9.36 -6.95
C ARG A 6 -5.17 8.36 -6.30
N ARG A 7 -5.30 8.42 -4.99
CA ARG A 7 -6.20 7.55 -4.24
C ARG A 7 -7.65 7.81 -4.63
N ASP A 8 -8.07 9.08 -4.58
CA ASP A 8 -9.45 9.46 -4.86
C ASP A 8 -9.81 9.23 -6.32
N LEU A 9 -8.87 9.49 -7.24
CA LEU A 9 -9.04 9.15 -8.66
C LEU A 9 -9.17 7.63 -8.86
N GLY A 10 -8.41 6.83 -8.10
CA GLY A 10 -8.51 5.37 -8.14
C GLY A 10 -9.86 4.86 -7.66
N GLU A 11 -10.42 5.45 -6.60
CA GLU A 11 -11.78 5.13 -6.13
C GLU A 11 -12.84 5.53 -7.15
N LEU A 12 -12.67 6.69 -7.77
CA LEU A 12 -13.56 7.17 -8.84
C LEU A 12 -13.50 6.24 -10.06
N LEU A 13 -12.31 5.88 -10.51
CA LEU A 13 -12.13 4.94 -11.63
C LEU A 13 -12.73 3.56 -11.32
N ALA A 14 -12.59 3.09 -10.07
CA ALA A 14 -13.24 1.85 -9.63
C ALA A 14 -14.76 1.95 -9.70
N LEU A 15 -15.38 3.06 -9.28
CA LEU A 15 -16.80 3.33 -9.44
C LEU A 15 -17.21 3.19 -10.91
N PHE A 16 -16.51 3.89 -11.82
CA PHE A 16 -16.82 3.86 -13.25
C PHE A 16 -16.74 2.45 -13.81
N ARG A 17 -15.69 1.69 -13.52
CA ARG A 17 -15.49 0.32 -14.02
C ARG A 17 -16.52 -0.66 -13.44
N LEU A 18 -16.90 -0.51 -12.18
CA LEU A 18 -17.92 -1.35 -11.56
C LEU A 18 -19.31 -1.13 -12.19
N VAL A 19 -19.67 0.13 -12.47
CA VAL A 19 -20.96 0.48 -13.09
C VAL A 19 -21.02 0.03 -14.56
N GLU A 20 -19.91 0.04 -15.30
CA GLU A 20 -19.84 -0.45 -16.68
C GLU A 20 -20.29 -1.91 -16.80
N GLU A 21 -19.90 -2.77 -15.88
CA GLU A 21 -20.10 -4.22 -15.99
C GLU A 21 -21.19 -4.76 -15.06
N MET A 22 -21.54 -4.03 -13.97
CA MET A 22 -22.44 -4.47 -12.89
C MET A 22 -22.10 -5.84 -12.29
N ASN A 23 -20.85 -6.26 -12.48
CA ASN A 23 -20.23 -7.42 -11.88
C ASN A 23 -18.71 -7.20 -11.85
N VAL A 24 -18.01 -8.00 -11.06
CA VAL A 24 -16.56 -7.95 -10.99
C VAL A 24 -16.00 -9.35 -10.71
N PRO A 25 -14.95 -9.80 -11.44
CA PRO A 25 -14.36 -11.10 -11.18
C PRO A 25 -13.63 -11.13 -9.83
N GLU A 26 -13.77 -12.27 -9.15
CA GLU A 26 -12.87 -12.55 -8.04
C GLU A 26 -11.41 -12.64 -8.54
N ALA A 27 -10.47 -12.33 -7.67
CA ALA A 27 -9.06 -12.42 -7.98
C ALA A 27 -8.53 -13.84 -7.69
N THR A 28 -7.70 -14.37 -8.58
CA THR A 28 -6.84 -15.52 -8.26
C THR A 28 -5.74 -15.12 -7.28
N ALA A 29 -4.99 -16.07 -6.75
CA ALA A 29 -3.84 -15.80 -5.89
C ALA A 29 -2.75 -14.94 -6.56
N GLU A 30 -2.70 -14.94 -7.91
CA GLU A 30 -1.80 -14.11 -8.73
C GLU A 30 -2.40 -12.74 -9.08
N GLY A 31 -3.61 -12.42 -8.60
CA GLY A 31 -4.29 -11.15 -8.87
C GLY A 31 -4.88 -11.05 -10.29
N LYS A 32 -5.10 -12.18 -10.97
CA LYS A 32 -5.81 -12.24 -12.26
C LYS A 32 -7.29 -12.48 -12.03
N ALA A 33 -8.11 -12.17 -13.03
CA ALA A 33 -9.53 -12.50 -13.00
C ALA A 33 -9.74 -14.03 -12.94
N ALA A 34 -10.56 -14.48 -11.99
CA ALA A 34 -11.05 -15.83 -11.88
C ALA A 34 -12.37 -15.99 -12.67
N GLU A 35 -12.92 -17.20 -12.71
CA GLU A 35 -14.23 -17.45 -13.32
C GLU A 35 -15.39 -17.00 -12.41
N GLU A 36 -15.15 -17.00 -11.10
CA GLU A 36 -16.13 -16.56 -10.11
C GLU A 36 -16.33 -15.05 -10.19
N MET A 37 -17.62 -14.66 -10.24
CA MET A 37 -18.03 -13.27 -10.36
C MET A 37 -18.82 -12.82 -9.14
N VAL A 38 -18.53 -11.63 -8.65
CA VAL A 38 -19.37 -10.93 -7.68
C VAL A 38 -20.36 -10.06 -8.45
N ALA A 39 -21.64 -10.44 -8.41
CA ALA A 39 -22.72 -9.67 -9.00
C ALA A 39 -23.32 -8.70 -7.94
N PHE A 40 -23.73 -7.54 -8.39
CA PHE A 40 -24.39 -6.51 -7.56
C PHE A 40 -25.42 -5.74 -8.41
N GLU A 41 -26.40 -5.13 -7.74
CA GLU A 41 -27.48 -4.41 -8.38
C GLU A 41 -27.19 -2.91 -8.53
N ALA A 42 -26.31 -2.38 -7.67
CA ALA A 42 -25.89 -0.98 -7.69
C ALA A 42 -24.53 -0.80 -7.02
N VAL A 43 -23.88 0.27 -7.39
CA VAL A 43 -22.71 0.81 -6.64
C VAL A 43 -23.18 2.05 -5.89
N MET A 44 -22.97 2.05 -4.58
CA MET A 44 -23.32 3.19 -3.72
C MET A 44 -22.06 3.96 -3.37
N ARG A 45 -22.16 5.30 -3.30
CA ARG A 45 -21.07 6.18 -2.87
C ARG A 45 -21.62 7.31 -1.99
N GLU A 46 -20.96 7.56 -0.86
CA GLU A 46 -21.29 8.68 0.01
C GLU A 46 -20.46 9.90 -0.36
N GLU A 47 -21.12 11.03 -0.59
CA GLU A 47 -20.52 12.36 -0.75
C GLU A 47 -21.16 13.33 0.24
N GLU A 48 -20.40 13.93 1.16
CA GLU A 48 -20.88 14.94 2.12
C GLU A 48 -22.17 14.55 2.86
N LYS A 49 -22.31 13.28 3.25
CA LYS A 49 -23.50 12.67 3.87
C LYS A 49 -24.67 12.42 2.92
N VAL A 50 -24.52 12.65 1.64
CA VAL A 50 -25.47 12.29 0.60
C VAL A 50 -25.06 10.94 0.02
N MET A 51 -25.98 9.98 0.07
CA MET A 51 -25.76 8.67 -0.54
C MET A 51 -26.23 8.71 -1.99
N LYS A 52 -25.33 8.39 -2.92
CA LYS A 52 -25.61 8.26 -4.34
C LYS A 52 -25.61 6.79 -4.74
N CYS A 53 -26.58 6.42 -5.56
CA CYS A 53 -26.78 5.09 -6.09
C CYS A 53 -26.57 5.11 -7.60
N TYR A 54 -25.63 4.32 -8.08
CA TYR A 54 -25.29 4.17 -9.49
C TYR A 54 -25.66 2.76 -9.94
N ARG A 55 -26.49 2.66 -10.98
CA ARG A 55 -26.85 1.39 -11.59
C ARG A 55 -26.92 1.50 -13.10
N ARG A 56 -26.70 0.41 -13.79
CA ARG A 56 -26.81 0.34 -15.24
C ARG A 56 -28.14 -0.32 -15.64
N GLU A 57 -28.85 0.32 -16.54
CA GLU A 57 -30.06 -0.24 -17.20
C GLU A 57 -29.88 -0.18 -18.72
N GLY A 58 -29.54 -1.30 -19.32
CA GLY A 58 -29.24 -1.35 -20.77
C GLY A 58 -28.04 -0.47 -21.15
N ASN A 59 -28.28 0.57 -21.93
CA ASN A 59 -27.30 1.53 -22.39
C ASN A 59 -27.26 2.82 -21.55
N GLU A 60 -27.98 2.88 -20.46
CA GLU A 60 -28.02 4.06 -19.59
C GLU A 60 -27.44 3.74 -18.20
N VAL A 61 -26.75 4.71 -17.63
CA VAL A 61 -26.37 4.77 -16.22
C VAL A 61 -27.38 5.66 -15.50
N LEU A 62 -28.06 5.11 -14.50
CA LEU A 62 -28.99 5.82 -13.66
C LEU A 62 -28.29 6.23 -12.37
N ILE A 63 -28.46 7.49 -11.99
CA ILE A 63 -27.90 8.05 -10.77
C ILE A 63 -29.04 8.62 -9.94
N GLU A 64 -29.22 8.06 -8.75
CA GLU A 64 -30.18 8.50 -7.75
C GLU A 64 -29.42 9.07 -6.55
N SER A 65 -29.98 10.05 -5.88
CA SER A 65 -29.36 10.71 -4.72
C SER A 65 -30.33 10.75 -3.54
N SER A 66 -29.86 10.54 -2.33
CA SER A 66 -30.71 10.50 -1.13
C SER A 66 -31.30 11.87 -0.75
N ASP A 67 -30.83 12.95 -1.34
CA ASP A 67 -31.28 14.34 -1.09
C ASP A 67 -32.14 14.91 -2.22
N SER A 68 -32.44 14.13 -3.27
CA SER A 68 -33.21 14.58 -4.42
C SER A 68 -34.04 13.43 -5.00
N ASP A 69 -35.24 13.76 -5.48
CA ASP A 69 -36.09 12.83 -6.27
C ASP A 69 -35.74 12.78 -7.77
N GLU A 70 -34.75 13.57 -8.18
CA GLU A 70 -34.27 13.63 -9.57
C GLU A 70 -33.42 12.38 -9.89
N VAL A 71 -33.77 11.65 -10.95
CA VAL A 71 -32.96 10.56 -11.50
C VAL A 71 -32.20 11.09 -12.71
N VAL A 72 -30.88 11.14 -12.61
CA VAL A 72 -30.01 11.50 -13.73
C VAL A 72 -29.79 10.25 -14.60
N ARG A 73 -29.89 10.41 -15.93
CA ARG A 73 -29.65 9.35 -16.92
C ARG A 73 -28.51 9.78 -17.83
N LEU A 74 -27.49 8.95 -17.93
CA LEU A 74 -26.31 9.18 -18.76
C LEU A 74 -26.07 8.00 -19.69
N ASP A 75 -25.58 8.29 -20.88
CA ASP A 75 -25.24 7.26 -21.86
C ASP A 75 -24.01 6.45 -21.41
N ILE A 76 -24.08 5.12 -21.58
CA ILE A 76 -22.99 4.21 -21.18
C ILE A 76 -21.72 4.42 -22.01
N GLU A 77 -21.83 4.86 -23.26
CA GLU A 77 -20.66 5.13 -24.10
C GLU A 77 -19.90 6.37 -23.59
N GLU A 78 -20.63 7.46 -23.21
CA GLU A 78 -20.03 8.64 -22.58
C GLU A 78 -19.40 8.28 -21.23
N TRP A 79 -20.06 7.43 -20.43
CA TRP A 79 -19.55 6.91 -19.17
C TRP A 79 -18.22 6.17 -19.35
N SER A 80 -18.17 5.24 -20.30
CA SER A 80 -17.00 4.43 -20.60
C SER A 80 -15.86 5.28 -21.21
N ALA A 81 -16.18 6.28 -22.04
CA ALA A 81 -15.19 7.21 -22.56
C ALA A 81 -14.53 7.98 -21.44
N THR A 82 -15.31 8.49 -20.47
CA THR A 82 -14.79 9.18 -19.28
C THR A 82 -13.92 8.26 -18.42
N ALA A 83 -14.36 7.00 -18.18
CA ALA A 83 -13.54 6.01 -17.47
C ALA A 83 -12.17 5.81 -18.11
N ASN A 84 -12.11 5.78 -19.45
CA ASN A 84 -10.85 5.65 -20.18
C ASN A 84 -9.99 6.92 -20.07
N GLY A 85 -10.59 8.11 -20.13
CA GLY A 85 -9.88 9.39 -19.92
C GLY A 85 -9.26 9.47 -18.54
N LEU A 86 -10.02 9.15 -17.49
CA LEU A 86 -9.53 9.07 -16.10
C LEU A 86 -8.37 8.07 -15.94
N PHE A 87 -8.47 6.93 -16.61
CA PHE A 87 -7.41 5.92 -16.59
C PHE A 87 -6.13 6.39 -17.29
N GLU A 88 -6.26 7.06 -18.44
CA GLU A 88 -5.10 7.62 -19.13
C GLU A 88 -4.45 8.76 -18.33
N ALA A 89 -5.23 9.64 -17.70
CA ALA A 89 -4.72 10.65 -16.77
C ALA A 89 -3.88 10.02 -15.65
N LEU A 90 -4.39 8.92 -15.03
CA LEU A 90 -3.68 8.17 -14.00
C LEU A 90 -2.36 7.58 -14.52
N ARG A 91 -2.33 7.08 -15.76
CA ARG A 91 -1.15 6.46 -16.38
C ARG A 91 -0.06 7.45 -16.75
N GLN A 92 -0.45 8.62 -17.24
CA GLN A 92 0.48 9.61 -17.79
C GLN A 92 1.13 10.49 -16.72
N THR A 93 0.54 10.58 -15.54
CA THR A 93 1.04 11.44 -14.47
C THR A 93 2.29 10.88 -13.80
N ASP A 94 3.35 11.71 -13.74
CA ASP A 94 4.62 11.42 -13.05
C ASP A 94 4.64 11.91 -11.59
N ASP A 95 3.56 12.53 -11.09
CA ASP A 95 3.45 12.92 -9.68
C ASP A 95 2.98 11.74 -8.82
N GLU A 96 3.63 11.54 -7.67
CA GLU A 96 3.33 10.43 -6.76
C GLU A 96 1.97 10.58 -6.08
N ASN A 97 1.49 11.79 -5.85
CA ASN A 97 0.33 12.08 -5.04
C ASN A 97 -0.86 12.62 -5.83
N LEU A 98 -0.60 13.44 -6.84
CA LEU A 98 -1.61 14.20 -7.54
C LEU A 98 -1.70 13.78 -9.03
N VAL A 99 -2.90 13.87 -9.56
CA VAL A 99 -3.20 13.64 -10.98
C VAL A 99 -3.95 14.84 -11.52
N LEU A 100 -3.57 15.31 -12.69
CA LEU A 100 -4.28 16.35 -13.43
C LEU A 100 -5.32 15.68 -14.33
N VAL A 101 -6.57 16.12 -14.23
CA VAL A 101 -7.71 15.61 -15.01
C VAL A 101 -8.18 16.72 -15.96
N ASP A 102 -8.49 16.35 -17.20
CA ASP A 102 -8.86 17.28 -18.25
C ASP A 102 -10.28 17.84 -18.08
N ASP A 103 -10.56 18.95 -18.80
CA ASP A 103 -11.85 19.65 -18.73
C ASP A 103 -13.03 18.79 -19.22
N ALA A 104 -12.77 17.84 -20.13
CA ALA A 104 -13.82 16.96 -20.67
C ALA A 104 -14.34 15.99 -19.60
N GLU A 105 -13.45 15.36 -18.86
CA GLU A 105 -13.78 14.49 -17.74
C GLU A 105 -14.44 15.29 -16.61
N GLU A 106 -13.93 16.50 -16.30
CA GLU A 106 -14.54 17.40 -15.31
C GLU A 106 -15.98 17.73 -15.67
N ALA A 107 -16.24 18.12 -16.91
CA ALA A 107 -17.61 18.43 -17.39
C ALA A 107 -18.54 17.20 -17.31
N PHE A 108 -18.03 16.00 -17.55
CA PHE A 108 -18.83 14.78 -17.40
C PHE A 108 -19.12 14.47 -15.94
N LEU A 109 -18.15 14.66 -15.04
CA LEU A 109 -18.37 14.47 -13.60
C LEU A 109 -19.47 15.40 -13.07
N ASP A 110 -19.52 16.64 -13.57
CA ASP A 110 -20.61 17.58 -13.24
C ASP A 110 -21.97 17.05 -13.70
N LYS A 111 -22.08 16.50 -14.94
CA LYS A 111 -23.28 15.84 -15.43
C LYS A 111 -23.66 14.64 -14.57
N ALA A 112 -22.68 13.86 -14.12
CA ALA A 112 -22.87 12.72 -13.23
C ALA A 112 -23.14 13.11 -11.76
N LYS A 113 -23.24 14.41 -11.47
CA LYS A 113 -23.43 14.96 -10.12
C LYS A 113 -22.34 14.50 -9.13
N ILE A 114 -21.12 14.29 -9.62
CA ILE A 114 -19.95 13.94 -8.82
C ILE A 114 -19.16 15.23 -8.55
N PHE A 115 -19.43 15.88 -7.42
CA PHE A 115 -18.83 17.17 -7.09
C PHE A 115 -17.69 17.06 -6.08
N ASN A 116 -17.73 16.05 -5.21
CA ASN A 116 -16.68 15.82 -4.24
C ASN A 116 -16.00 14.48 -4.49
N ILE A 117 -14.83 14.53 -5.12
CA ILE A 117 -14.04 13.34 -5.42
C ILE A 117 -13.25 12.91 -4.20
N ALA A 118 -12.86 13.87 -3.35
CA ALA A 118 -12.13 13.59 -2.12
C ALA A 118 -13.01 12.87 -1.11
N GLY A 119 -12.58 11.71 -0.69
CA GLY A 119 -13.28 10.97 0.36
C GLY A 119 -13.24 11.67 1.73
N THR A 120 -14.25 11.45 2.55
CA THR A 120 -14.44 12.08 3.87
C THR A 120 -13.55 11.51 4.97
N GLY A 121 -12.28 11.19 4.70
CA GLY A 121 -11.32 10.84 5.75
C GLY A 121 -10.45 9.61 5.48
N GLU A 122 -9.32 9.57 6.18
CA GLU A 122 -8.40 8.42 6.14
C GLU A 122 -9.07 7.14 6.66
N GLY A 123 -9.12 6.11 5.83
CA GLY A 123 -9.52 4.76 6.22
C GLY A 123 -11.00 4.41 6.01
N GLN A 124 -11.83 5.32 5.54
CA GLN A 124 -13.21 4.97 5.17
C GLN A 124 -13.28 4.43 3.74
N ASN A 125 -14.10 3.41 3.54
CA ASN A 125 -14.41 2.87 2.23
C ASN A 125 -15.64 3.63 1.71
N HIS A 126 -15.46 4.42 0.67
CA HIS A 126 -16.54 5.26 0.12
C HIS A 126 -17.45 4.50 -0.84
N LEU A 127 -16.99 3.37 -1.37
CA LEU A 127 -17.75 2.54 -2.28
C LEU A 127 -18.40 1.37 -1.54
N LEU A 128 -19.69 1.16 -1.80
CA LEU A 128 -20.44 0.01 -1.32
C LEU A 128 -21.08 -0.70 -2.53
N LEU A 129 -21.05 -2.03 -2.56
CA LEU A 129 -21.78 -2.83 -3.53
C LEU A 129 -23.11 -3.27 -2.93
N ALA A 130 -24.22 -2.98 -3.60
CA ALA A 130 -25.53 -3.50 -3.26
C ALA A 130 -25.65 -4.93 -3.80
N THR A 131 -25.35 -5.91 -2.94
CA THR A 131 -25.41 -7.34 -3.28
C THR A 131 -26.64 -7.99 -2.63
N ALA A 132 -26.91 -9.24 -2.97
CA ALA A 132 -27.95 -10.04 -2.30
C ALA A 132 -27.74 -10.17 -0.78
N ALA A 133 -26.50 -10.01 -0.28
CA ALA A 133 -26.17 -10.01 1.14
C ALA A 133 -26.28 -8.61 1.80
N GLY A 134 -26.76 -7.59 1.06
CA GLY A 134 -26.85 -6.20 1.50
C GLY A 134 -25.69 -5.34 1.01
N LEU A 135 -25.52 -4.16 1.63
CA LEU A 135 -24.45 -3.22 1.28
C LEU A 135 -23.09 -3.73 1.78
N GLN A 136 -22.16 -3.90 0.87
CA GLN A 136 -20.83 -4.46 1.12
C GLN A 136 -19.74 -3.42 0.85
N PRO A 137 -18.92 -3.05 1.84
CA PRO A 137 -17.86 -2.06 1.65
C PRO A 137 -16.73 -2.58 0.76
N VAL A 138 -16.23 -1.69 -0.12
CA VAL A 138 -15.14 -1.97 -1.06
C VAL A 138 -13.96 -1.06 -0.74
N GLY A 139 -12.80 -1.64 -0.51
CA GLY A 139 -11.55 -0.89 -0.38
C GLY A 139 -10.72 -0.99 -1.65
N VAL A 140 -10.42 0.13 -2.27
CA VAL A 140 -9.73 0.19 -3.56
C VAL A 140 -8.22 0.35 -3.41
N TRP A 141 -7.47 -0.49 -4.11
CA TRP A 141 -6.02 -0.36 -4.28
C TRP A 141 -5.64 -0.34 -5.76
N LEU A 142 -4.62 0.45 -6.07
CA LEU A 142 -4.13 0.65 -7.43
C LEU A 142 -2.85 -0.14 -7.68
N ARG A 143 -2.79 -0.91 -8.76
CA ARG A 143 -1.57 -1.36 -9.42
C ARG A 143 -1.30 -0.58 -10.71
N ALA A 144 -2.31 0.12 -11.19
CA ALA A 144 -2.25 0.97 -12.38
C ALA A 144 -1.42 2.25 -12.14
N GLY A 145 -0.88 2.78 -13.25
CA GLY A 145 -0.13 4.03 -13.24
C GLY A 145 1.32 3.91 -12.75
N ALA A 146 1.99 5.05 -12.62
CA ALA A 146 3.41 5.11 -12.25
C ALA A 146 3.66 4.72 -10.79
N TYR A 147 2.72 5.03 -9.90
CA TYR A 147 2.84 4.86 -8.46
C TYR A 147 1.69 4.00 -7.90
N PRO A 148 1.87 2.68 -7.79
CA PRO A 148 0.90 1.79 -7.16
C PRO A 148 0.66 2.13 -5.69
N THR A 149 -0.47 1.65 -5.15
CA THR A 149 -0.83 1.88 -3.74
C THR A 149 0.26 1.40 -2.79
N LYS A 150 0.56 2.24 -1.81
CA LYS A 150 1.45 1.90 -0.70
C LYS A 150 0.68 1.11 0.35
N VAL A 151 1.12 -0.10 0.60
CA VAL A 151 0.54 -0.99 1.62
C VAL A 151 0.95 -0.54 3.03
N LEU A 152 2.23 -0.08 3.17
CA LEU A 152 2.76 0.50 4.38
C LEU A 152 3.61 1.72 4.03
N ASP A 153 3.21 2.88 4.51
CA ASP A 153 3.99 4.12 4.48
C ASP A 153 3.74 4.88 5.79
N GLY A 154 4.77 5.00 6.59
CA GLY A 154 4.71 5.70 7.87
C GLY A 154 5.70 6.86 7.95
N GLY A 155 6.37 7.19 6.84
CA GLY A 155 7.46 8.14 6.87
C GLY A 155 8.45 7.80 7.98
N ARG A 156 8.91 8.78 8.75
CA ARG A 156 9.84 8.58 9.87
C ARG A 156 9.31 7.65 10.99
N SER A 157 7.99 7.46 11.13
CA SER A 157 7.42 6.56 12.13
C SER A 157 7.68 5.09 11.80
N ALA A 158 8.00 4.77 10.55
CA ALA A 158 8.37 3.42 10.12
C ALA A 158 9.88 3.15 10.17
N ASN A 159 10.67 3.99 10.86
CA ASN A 159 12.11 3.79 10.99
C ASN A 159 12.47 2.65 11.93
N LEU A 160 13.41 1.83 11.46
CA LEU A 160 14.03 0.71 12.14
C LEU A 160 15.43 1.14 12.61
N LYS A 161 15.76 0.91 13.87
CA LYS A 161 16.93 1.47 14.53
C LYS A 161 17.99 0.39 14.75
N LEU A 162 19.18 0.65 14.23
CA LEU A 162 20.39 -0.18 14.38
C LEU A 162 21.37 0.54 15.28
N GLU A 163 21.91 -0.14 16.27
CA GLU A 163 22.95 0.33 17.16
C GLU A 163 24.33 0.03 16.56
N GLN A 164 25.20 1.03 16.55
CA GLN A 164 26.60 0.87 16.20
C GLN A 164 27.34 0.21 17.37
N THR A 165 27.98 -0.93 17.08
CA THR A 165 28.72 -1.75 18.04
C THR A 165 30.13 -2.04 17.52
N GLY A 166 31.04 -2.55 18.37
CA GLY A 166 32.42 -2.80 17.99
C GLY A 166 33.32 -1.59 18.29
N ALA A 167 34.14 -1.16 17.34
CA ALA A 167 35.04 -0.01 17.52
C ALA A 167 34.22 1.24 17.87
N ARG A 168 34.66 1.96 18.92
CA ARG A 168 33.98 3.17 19.40
C ARG A 168 34.13 4.30 18.37
N PHE A 169 33.03 4.83 17.88
CA PHE A 169 33.05 5.97 16.97
C PHE A 169 33.31 7.28 17.74
N ALA A 170 34.30 8.05 17.26
CA ALA A 170 34.42 9.45 17.58
C ALA A 170 33.51 10.29 16.65
N THR A 171 33.19 11.50 17.09
CA THR A 171 32.36 12.44 16.30
C THR A 171 32.87 12.67 14.87
N PRO A 172 34.22 12.80 14.62
CA PRO A 172 34.71 12.94 13.24
C PRO A 172 34.44 11.71 12.35
N MET A 173 34.43 10.49 12.92
CA MET A 173 34.16 9.27 12.20
C MET A 173 32.67 9.22 11.74
N ALA A 174 31.76 9.55 12.64
CA ALA A 174 30.36 9.64 12.32
C ALA A 174 30.09 10.74 11.28
N ALA A 175 30.73 11.88 11.38
CA ALA A 175 30.67 12.95 10.39
C ALA A 175 31.17 12.50 9.01
N LYS A 176 32.26 11.70 8.95
CA LYS A 176 32.79 11.13 7.70
C LYS A 176 31.74 10.18 7.04
N VAL A 177 31.09 9.31 7.84
CA VAL A 177 30.03 8.44 7.34
C VAL A 177 28.87 9.26 6.78
N ASN A 178 28.38 10.24 7.53
CA ASN A 178 27.22 11.05 7.15
C ASN A 178 27.50 11.96 5.94
N ALA A 179 28.77 12.38 5.74
CA ALA A 179 29.17 13.16 4.57
C ALA A 179 29.22 12.35 3.26
N LEU A 180 29.25 11.01 3.34
CA LEU A 180 29.32 10.15 2.16
C LEU A 180 28.01 10.27 1.37
N THR A 181 28.13 10.66 0.09
CA THR A 181 27.00 10.77 -0.85
C THR A 181 27.37 10.05 -2.14
N THR A 182 26.61 9.02 -2.48
CA THR A 182 26.77 8.17 -3.66
C THR A 182 25.38 7.82 -4.24
N PRO A 183 25.28 7.21 -5.40
CA PRO A 183 24.02 6.67 -5.89
C PRO A 183 23.40 5.61 -4.97
N ALA A 184 24.21 4.93 -4.14
CA ALA A 184 23.78 3.92 -3.17
C ALA A 184 24.15 4.32 -1.73
N THR A 185 23.95 5.58 -1.39
CA THR A 185 24.42 6.23 -0.14
C THR A 185 24.20 5.39 1.12
N VAL A 186 23.00 4.84 1.34
CA VAL A 186 22.67 4.07 2.55
C VAL A 186 23.52 2.80 2.65
N ARG A 187 23.66 2.05 1.55
CA ARG A 187 24.51 0.87 1.46
C ARG A 187 25.98 1.20 1.74
N ASP A 188 26.48 2.20 1.05
CA ASP A 188 27.88 2.56 1.11
C ASP A 188 28.27 3.14 2.48
N ARG A 189 27.35 3.83 3.16
CA ARG A 189 27.51 4.24 4.56
C ARG A 189 27.55 3.03 5.49
N MET A 190 26.71 1.99 5.29
CA MET A 190 26.79 0.77 6.09
C MET A 190 28.12 0.05 5.89
N TRP A 191 28.61 -0.08 4.65
CA TRP A 191 29.91 -0.66 4.37
C TRP A 191 31.06 0.14 5.00
N LEU A 192 31.02 1.48 4.90
CA LEU A 192 32.05 2.33 5.52
C LEU A 192 32.09 2.15 7.06
N ILE A 193 30.94 1.96 7.71
CA ILE A 193 30.86 1.64 9.14
C ILE A 193 31.56 0.30 9.43
N GLU A 194 31.37 -0.72 8.61
CA GLU A 194 32.00 -2.03 8.75
C GLU A 194 33.52 -1.97 8.48
N GLU A 195 33.95 -1.25 7.45
CA GLU A 195 35.37 -1.00 7.17
C GLU A 195 36.10 -0.28 8.31
N MET A 196 35.40 0.56 9.07
CA MET A 196 35.91 1.21 10.27
C MET A 196 35.98 0.29 11.50
N GLY A 197 35.76 -1.02 11.36
CA GLY A 197 35.80 -2.02 12.42
C GLY A 197 34.58 -2.04 13.33
N SER A 198 33.49 -1.48 12.88
CA SER A 198 32.21 -1.47 13.60
C SER A 198 31.17 -2.36 12.92
N SER A 199 30.07 -2.62 13.61
CA SER A 199 28.92 -3.33 13.05
C SER A 199 27.62 -2.66 13.48
N LEU A 200 26.58 -2.88 12.69
CA LEU A 200 25.23 -2.39 12.97
C LEU A 200 24.36 -3.56 13.45
N ARG A 201 23.77 -3.46 14.64
CA ARG A 201 22.91 -4.48 15.22
C ARG A 201 21.52 -3.92 15.51
N TYR A 202 20.50 -4.73 15.32
CA TYR A 202 19.14 -4.34 15.67
C TYR A 202 19.05 -3.86 17.13
N ALA A 203 18.55 -2.66 17.32
CA ALA A 203 18.24 -2.10 18.63
C ALA A 203 16.75 -2.15 18.92
N ASN A 204 15.95 -1.48 18.08
CA ASN A 204 14.48 -1.47 18.19
C ASN A 204 13.84 -0.83 16.95
N VAL A 205 12.51 -0.77 16.93
CA VAL A 205 11.74 0.12 16.05
C VAL A 205 11.76 1.51 16.70
N ALA A 206 12.08 2.55 15.92
CA ALA A 206 12.32 3.90 16.45
C ALA A 206 11.07 4.51 17.10
N ASP A 207 9.93 4.41 16.44
CA ASP A 207 8.65 4.91 16.94
C ASP A 207 8.03 3.93 17.95
N LYS A 208 7.51 4.46 19.06
CA LYS A 208 6.94 3.64 20.14
C LYS A 208 5.64 2.95 19.74
N VAL A 209 4.80 3.65 18.95
CA VAL A 209 3.51 3.10 18.48
C VAL A 209 3.77 1.98 17.49
N PHE A 210 4.64 2.22 16.50
CA PHE A 210 4.96 1.19 15.52
C PHE A 210 5.65 -0.03 16.14
N ARG A 211 6.51 0.19 17.15
CA ARG A 211 7.11 -0.90 17.93
C ARG A 211 6.06 -1.76 18.62
N ALA A 212 5.07 -1.12 19.26
CA ALA A 212 3.96 -1.83 19.90
C ALA A 212 3.10 -2.57 18.86
N ASN A 213 2.79 -1.93 17.71
CA ASN A 213 2.06 -2.56 16.61
C ASN A 213 2.79 -3.79 16.07
N CYS A 214 4.10 -3.72 15.87
CA CYS A 214 4.90 -4.88 15.47
C CYS A 214 4.83 -6.00 16.52
N ALA A 215 4.93 -5.67 17.81
CA ALA A 215 4.86 -6.64 18.90
C ALA A 215 3.47 -7.30 19.04
N MET A 216 2.40 -6.60 18.69
CA MET A 216 1.05 -7.17 18.61
C MET A 216 0.92 -8.24 17.52
N ILE A 217 1.69 -8.12 16.44
CA ILE A 217 1.73 -9.13 15.36
C ILE A 217 2.70 -10.25 15.75
N ASP A 218 3.94 -9.91 16.14
CA ASP A 218 4.96 -10.83 16.59
C ASP A 218 6.08 -10.07 17.33
N LEU A 219 6.54 -10.59 18.47
CA LEU A 219 7.57 -9.96 19.30
C LEU A 219 8.92 -9.78 18.57
N HIS A 220 9.21 -10.62 17.59
CA HIS A 220 10.45 -10.56 16.81
C HIS A 220 10.27 -9.84 15.47
N LEU A 221 9.07 -9.36 15.15
CA LEU A 221 8.78 -8.75 13.85
C LEU A 221 9.68 -7.54 13.55
N GLY A 222 9.89 -6.65 14.52
CA GLY A 222 10.76 -5.49 14.34
C GLY A 222 12.20 -5.87 13.94
N ARG A 223 12.75 -6.94 14.53
CA ARG A 223 14.07 -7.47 14.18
C ARG A 223 14.06 -8.08 12.77
N LEU A 224 13.04 -8.87 12.45
CA LEU A 224 12.87 -9.47 11.11
C LEU A 224 12.84 -8.39 10.04
N LEU A 225 12.00 -7.37 10.22
CA LEU A 225 11.88 -6.25 9.28
C LEU A 225 13.18 -5.48 9.12
N THR A 226 13.94 -5.30 10.19
CA THR A 226 15.23 -4.60 10.13
C THR A 226 16.24 -5.37 9.29
N GLU A 227 16.36 -6.68 9.49
CA GLU A 227 17.28 -7.50 8.69
C GLU A 227 16.81 -7.60 7.22
N MET A 228 15.50 -7.68 6.97
CA MET A 228 14.95 -7.69 5.62
C MET A 228 15.24 -6.35 4.89
N VAL A 229 15.02 -5.20 5.53
CA VAL A 229 15.32 -3.89 4.93
C VAL A 229 16.82 -3.69 4.76
N ARG A 230 17.65 -4.10 5.73
CA ARG A 230 19.10 -4.06 5.62
C ARG A 230 19.60 -4.87 4.42
N LEU A 231 19.11 -6.10 4.28
CA LEU A 231 19.46 -7.00 3.18
C LEU A 231 19.06 -6.40 1.82
N SER A 232 17.89 -5.77 1.77
CA SER A 232 17.41 -5.07 0.57
C SER A 232 18.36 -3.95 0.13
N PHE A 233 18.97 -3.19 1.05
CA PHE A 233 19.95 -2.18 0.69
C PHE A 233 21.30 -2.80 0.28
N LEU A 234 21.74 -3.87 0.93
CA LEU A 234 23.03 -4.51 0.65
C LEU A 234 23.07 -5.25 -0.68
N GLU A 235 21.99 -5.93 -1.04
CA GLU A 235 21.90 -6.79 -2.24
C GLU A 235 21.08 -6.16 -3.37
N ASP A 236 20.49 -4.99 -3.17
CA ASP A 236 19.60 -4.30 -4.13
C ASP A 236 18.39 -5.15 -4.56
N VAL A 237 17.92 -6.02 -3.67
CA VAL A 237 16.69 -6.81 -3.84
C VAL A 237 15.55 -6.08 -3.15
N VAL A 238 14.44 -5.89 -3.84
CA VAL A 238 13.30 -5.11 -3.30
C VAL A 238 12.00 -5.90 -3.18
N ARG A 239 11.79 -6.94 -3.99
CA ARG A 239 10.57 -7.75 -3.92
C ARG A 239 10.54 -8.56 -2.62
N LEU A 240 9.38 -8.61 -1.96
CA LEU A 240 9.30 -9.28 -0.64
C LEU A 240 9.47 -10.79 -0.74
N ASP A 241 8.95 -11.41 -1.79
CA ASP A 241 9.14 -12.85 -2.03
C ASP A 241 10.62 -13.21 -2.27
N GLU A 242 11.34 -12.42 -3.05
CA GLU A 242 12.78 -12.61 -3.29
C GLU A 242 13.60 -12.35 -2.01
N LEU A 243 13.25 -11.32 -1.24
CA LEU A 243 13.89 -11.04 0.05
C LEU A 243 13.70 -12.17 1.05
N VAL A 244 12.54 -12.80 1.07
CA VAL A 244 12.30 -13.98 1.93
C VAL A 244 13.18 -15.17 1.52
N VAL A 245 13.42 -15.37 0.23
CA VAL A 245 14.40 -16.38 -0.24
C VAL A 245 15.78 -16.07 0.36
N ARG A 246 16.26 -14.82 0.24
CA ARG A 246 17.54 -14.39 0.84
C ARG A 246 17.57 -14.54 2.36
N MET A 247 16.46 -14.22 3.04
CA MET A 247 16.34 -14.43 4.48
C MET A 247 16.43 -15.90 4.88
N ASN A 248 15.87 -16.81 4.08
CA ASN A 248 16.00 -18.26 4.31
C ASN A 248 17.45 -18.74 4.09
N GLU A 249 18.12 -18.28 3.05
CA GLU A 249 19.52 -18.64 2.75
C GLU A 249 20.49 -18.17 3.83
N GLN A 250 20.38 -16.93 4.28
CA GLN A 250 21.31 -16.31 5.23
C GLN A 250 20.93 -16.52 6.70
N ASN A 251 19.67 -16.79 6.96
CA ASN A 251 19.10 -16.99 8.29
C ASN A 251 19.60 -16.00 9.36
N PRO A 252 19.45 -14.68 9.16
CA PRO A 252 20.05 -13.66 10.04
C PRO A 252 19.45 -13.64 11.44
N LEU A 253 18.27 -14.19 11.64
CA LEU A 253 17.64 -14.34 12.95
C LEU A 253 18.06 -15.63 13.67
N LYS A 254 18.80 -16.52 13.02
CA LYS A 254 19.19 -17.84 13.54
C LYS A 254 17.97 -18.67 13.94
N VAL A 255 16.94 -18.68 13.10
CA VAL A 255 15.75 -19.49 13.26
C VAL A 255 16.13 -20.97 13.07
N LYS A 256 15.51 -21.88 13.84
CA LYS A 256 15.73 -23.31 13.68
C LYS A 256 15.30 -23.77 12.28
N ASN A 257 16.09 -24.63 11.65
CA ASN A 257 15.81 -25.12 10.28
C ASN A 257 14.41 -25.74 10.16
N GLU A 258 13.96 -26.47 11.17
CA GLU A 258 12.62 -27.06 11.18
C GLU A 258 11.51 -26.02 11.02
N LEU A 259 11.63 -24.83 11.64
CA LEU A 259 10.67 -23.76 11.50
C LEU A 259 10.73 -23.11 10.12
N MET A 260 11.91 -23.02 9.51
CA MET A 260 12.06 -22.48 8.16
C MET A 260 11.53 -23.44 7.10
N GLU A 261 11.93 -24.71 7.16
CA GLU A 261 11.63 -25.69 6.12
C GLU A 261 10.18 -26.21 6.19
N LYS A 262 9.68 -26.51 7.41
CA LYS A 262 8.33 -27.06 7.58
C LYS A 262 7.23 -26.03 7.71
N HIS A 263 7.55 -24.86 8.27
CA HIS A 263 6.55 -23.84 8.61
C HIS A 263 6.69 -22.54 7.78
N GLY A 264 7.71 -22.42 6.92
CA GLY A 264 7.92 -21.23 6.11
C GLY A 264 8.01 -19.95 6.95
N TYR A 265 8.80 -19.97 8.07
CA TYR A 265 8.79 -18.96 9.12
C TYR A 265 8.83 -17.51 8.59
N TYR A 266 9.79 -17.19 7.70
CA TYR A 266 9.96 -15.82 7.21
C TYR A 266 8.78 -15.39 6.34
N GLU A 267 8.34 -16.24 5.42
CA GLU A 267 7.17 -15.99 4.58
C GLU A 267 5.91 -15.76 5.43
N TYR A 268 5.66 -16.65 6.38
CA TYR A 268 4.52 -16.56 7.29
C TYR A 268 4.51 -15.21 8.03
N LYS A 269 5.64 -14.77 8.59
CA LYS A 269 5.73 -13.50 9.33
C LYS A 269 5.54 -12.28 8.44
N VAL A 270 6.07 -12.30 7.23
CA VAL A 270 5.84 -11.23 6.24
C VAL A 270 4.37 -11.17 5.82
N LYS A 271 3.73 -12.31 5.55
CA LYS A 271 2.29 -12.37 5.26
C LYS A 271 1.44 -11.82 6.42
N GLN A 272 1.79 -12.12 7.69
CA GLN A 272 1.10 -11.55 8.85
C GLN A 272 1.18 -10.01 8.87
N LEU A 273 2.34 -9.43 8.62
CA LEU A 273 2.50 -7.98 8.50
C LEU A 273 1.62 -7.41 7.39
N LEU A 274 1.68 -8.00 6.19
CA LEU A 274 0.92 -7.52 5.03
C LEU A 274 -0.58 -7.56 5.28
N MET A 275 -1.07 -8.62 5.92
CA MET A 275 -2.48 -8.74 6.30
C MET A 275 -2.88 -7.73 7.39
N ALA A 276 -2.03 -7.47 8.38
CA ALA A 276 -2.28 -6.42 9.36
C ALA A 276 -2.36 -5.03 8.69
N CYS A 277 -1.48 -4.75 7.72
CA CYS A 277 -1.53 -3.51 6.92
C CYS A 277 -2.82 -3.43 6.07
N ALA A 278 -3.23 -4.53 5.45
CA ALA A 278 -4.47 -4.62 4.69
C ALA A 278 -5.70 -4.39 5.58
N ALA A 279 -5.64 -4.81 6.83
CA ALA A 279 -6.65 -4.63 7.87
C ALA A 279 -6.53 -3.28 8.62
N GLY A 280 -5.81 -2.31 8.06
CA GLY A 280 -5.79 -0.94 8.59
C GLY A 280 -4.65 -0.59 9.53
N MET A 281 -3.70 -1.50 9.83
CA MET A 281 -2.53 -1.17 10.64
C MET A 281 -1.69 -0.07 9.97
N ARG A 282 -1.34 0.96 10.72
CA ARG A 282 -0.50 2.09 10.30
C ARG A 282 0.59 2.34 11.35
N PRO A 283 1.83 2.69 10.94
CA PRO A 283 2.94 2.91 11.91
C PRO A 283 2.63 3.95 12.97
N ALA A 284 1.98 5.05 12.59
CA ALA A 284 1.71 6.17 13.51
C ALA A 284 0.40 6.05 14.32
N LYS A 285 -0.41 4.98 14.11
CA LYS A 285 -1.70 4.79 14.78
C LYS A 285 -1.67 3.49 15.60
N ILE A 286 -2.26 3.52 16.79
CA ILE A 286 -2.35 2.33 17.64
C ILE A 286 -3.16 1.25 16.92
N TYR A 287 -2.56 0.06 16.79
CA TYR A 287 -3.20 -1.12 16.23
C TYR A 287 -3.61 -2.06 17.37
N THR A 288 -4.88 -2.39 17.46
CA THR A 288 -5.45 -3.22 18.52
C THR A 288 -5.60 -4.69 18.13
N GLY A 289 -5.17 -5.06 16.91
CA GLY A 289 -5.38 -6.40 16.37
C GLY A 289 -6.80 -6.60 15.82
N VAL A 290 -7.68 -5.62 15.96
CA VAL A 290 -9.00 -5.65 15.32
C VAL A 290 -8.79 -5.46 13.81
N GLU A 291 -9.28 -6.42 13.06
CA GLU A 291 -9.15 -6.40 11.61
C GLU A 291 -10.35 -5.68 10.99
N ASP A 292 -10.04 -4.58 10.32
CA ASP A 292 -11.00 -3.77 9.57
C ASP A 292 -10.79 -4.01 8.05
N LEU A 293 -11.00 -5.25 7.63
CA LEU A 293 -11.00 -5.59 6.21
C LEU A 293 -12.37 -5.19 5.61
N PRO A 294 -12.39 -4.46 4.51
CA PRO A 294 -13.62 -4.27 3.74
C PRO A 294 -14.13 -5.63 3.25
N ALA A 295 -15.43 -5.76 2.99
CA ALA A 295 -16.02 -6.99 2.45
C ALA A 295 -15.31 -7.45 1.16
N TYR A 296 -14.89 -6.47 0.36
CA TYR A 296 -14.12 -6.70 -0.85
C TYR A 296 -12.90 -5.79 -0.93
N ARG A 297 -11.71 -6.35 -1.16
CA ARG A 297 -10.52 -5.59 -1.57
C ARG A 297 -10.44 -5.58 -3.09
N LEU A 298 -10.77 -4.44 -3.70
CA LEU A 298 -10.69 -4.26 -5.14
C LEU A 298 -9.28 -3.82 -5.53
N ILE A 299 -8.72 -4.49 -6.52
CA ILE A 299 -7.45 -4.15 -7.14
C ILE A 299 -7.72 -3.67 -8.57
N LEU A 300 -7.36 -2.43 -8.86
CA LEU A 300 -7.28 -1.95 -10.25
C LEU A 300 -5.94 -2.37 -10.84
N ASN A 301 -5.98 -3.33 -11.74
CA ASN A 301 -4.80 -3.88 -12.40
C ASN A 301 -4.15 -2.88 -13.37
N PRO A 302 -2.90 -3.12 -13.85
CA PRO A 302 -2.20 -2.23 -14.77
C PRO A 302 -2.92 -1.95 -16.10
N ASP A 303 -3.84 -2.82 -16.51
CA ASP A 303 -4.71 -2.67 -17.68
C ASP A 303 -6.01 -1.86 -17.38
N GLY A 304 -6.19 -1.40 -16.14
CA GLY A 304 -7.36 -0.65 -15.68
C GLY A 304 -8.57 -1.52 -15.37
N ARG A 305 -8.46 -2.85 -15.41
CA ARG A 305 -9.54 -3.76 -15.07
C ARG A 305 -9.54 -4.09 -13.58
N PRO A 306 -10.71 -4.07 -12.93
CA PRO A 306 -10.82 -4.43 -11.53
C PRO A 306 -10.89 -5.94 -11.33
N VAL A 307 -10.33 -6.40 -10.21
CA VAL A 307 -10.58 -7.73 -9.62
C VAL A 307 -10.81 -7.54 -8.13
N VAL A 308 -11.53 -8.46 -7.47
CA VAL A 308 -11.80 -8.34 -6.04
C VAL A 308 -11.34 -9.57 -5.26
N PHE A 309 -10.82 -9.32 -4.06
CA PHE A 309 -10.59 -10.34 -3.04
C PHE A 309 -11.69 -10.22 -1.98
N PRO A 310 -12.58 -11.22 -1.85
CA PRO A 310 -13.53 -11.27 -0.73
C PRO A 310 -12.78 -11.35 0.61
N ALA A 311 -13.31 -10.72 1.65
CA ALA A 311 -12.69 -10.76 2.99
C ALA A 311 -12.56 -12.19 3.55
N ALA A 312 -13.40 -13.12 3.11
CA ALA A 312 -13.32 -14.53 3.47
C ALA A 312 -12.06 -15.23 2.87
N GLU A 313 -11.56 -14.74 1.75
CA GLU A 313 -10.43 -15.31 1.00
C GLU A 313 -9.06 -14.77 1.47
N ARG A 314 -8.86 -14.70 2.79
CA ARG A 314 -7.64 -14.13 3.42
C ARG A 314 -6.34 -14.76 2.93
N ALA A 315 -6.33 -16.09 2.76
CA ALA A 315 -5.13 -16.80 2.30
C ALA A 315 -4.76 -16.39 0.87
N ARG A 316 -5.75 -16.20 0.01
CA ARG A 316 -5.59 -15.75 -1.38
C ARG A 316 -5.05 -14.32 -1.43
N LEU A 317 -5.63 -13.40 -0.63
CA LEU A 317 -5.13 -12.03 -0.50
C LEU A 317 -3.70 -11.98 0.08
N ALA A 318 -3.40 -12.78 1.11
CA ALA A 318 -2.07 -12.84 1.71
C ALA A 318 -1.01 -13.34 0.71
N HIS A 319 -1.35 -14.35 -0.11
CA HIS A 319 -0.49 -14.85 -1.18
C HIS A 319 -0.24 -13.78 -2.23
N PHE A 320 -1.32 -13.14 -2.71
CA PHE A 320 -1.22 -12.04 -3.67
C PHE A 320 -0.29 -10.93 -3.15
N LEU A 321 -0.53 -10.44 -1.93
CA LEU A 321 0.29 -9.38 -1.35
C LEU A 321 1.76 -9.76 -1.23
N PHE A 322 2.03 -10.99 -0.84
CA PHE A 322 3.40 -11.48 -0.70
C PHE A 322 4.17 -11.44 -2.03
N HIS A 323 3.55 -11.85 -3.13
CA HIS A 323 4.17 -11.89 -4.45
C HIS A 323 4.07 -10.59 -5.24
N HIS A 324 3.20 -9.65 -4.82
CA HIS A 324 2.97 -8.41 -5.54
C HIS A 324 3.30 -7.16 -4.71
N THR A 325 4.18 -7.30 -3.71
CA THR A 325 4.70 -6.16 -2.95
C THR A 325 6.23 -6.09 -3.00
N ARG A 326 6.73 -4.87 -2.78
CA ARG A 326 8.16 -4.57 -2.74
C ARG A 326 8.45 -3.55 -1.66
N LEU A 327 9.68 -3.54 -1.18
CA LEU A 327 10.23 -2.42 -0.43
C LEU A 327 10.44 -1.23 -1.36
N GLU A 328 10.07 -0.06 -0.89
CA GLU A 328 10.32 1.20 -1.57
C GLU A 328 11.36 2.02 -0.81
N ARG A 329 12.07 2.89 -1.52
CA ARG A 329 13.03 3.81 -0.94
C ARG A 329 12.32 5.12 -0.61
N GLY A 330 12.24 5.45 0.67
CA GLY A 330 11.75 6.74 1.14
C GLY A 330 12.75 7.87 0.85
N SER A 331 12.34 9.10 1.08
CA SER A 331 13.27 10.24 1.07
C SER A 331 14.09 10.25 2.35
N MET A 332 15.40 10.13 2.24
CA MET A 332 16.32 10.19 3.41
C MET A 332 16.10 11.45 4.24
N GLU A 333 15.90 12.58 3.58
CA GLU A 333 15.69 13.88 4.22
C GLU A 333 14.33 13.97 4.94
N LYS A 334 13.23 13.58 4.27
CA LYS A 334 11.87 13.65 4.84
C LYS A 334 11.67 12.60 5.93
N ASP A 335 12.12 11.37 5.67
CA ASP A 335 11.87 10.21 6.53
C ASP A 335 12.96 10.04 7.62
N LYS A 336 14.04 10.88 7.60
CA LYS A 336 15.09 10.92 8.61
C LYS A 336 15.75 9.57 8.86
N TYR A 337 16.34 8.97 7.83
CA TYR A 337 17.07 7.70 7.89
C TYR A 337 18.38 7.75 7.09
N GLY A 338 19.22 6.72 7.21
CA GLY A 338 20.44 6.56 6.45
C GLY A 338 21.63 7.37 7.02
N GLU A 339 21.51 7.89 8.23
CA GLU A 339 22.57 8.64 8.92
C GLU A 339 22.84 8.09 10.32
N LEU A 340 24.07 8.29 10.81
CA LEU A 340 24.45 8.04 12.19
C LEU A 340 24.01 9.22 13.07
N GLU A 341 23.14 8.94 14.01
CA GLU A 341 22.67 9.89 15.03
C GLU A 341 23.16 9.45 16.41
N ARG A 342 23.59 10.41 17.26
CA ARG A 342 24.06 10.13 18.61
C ARG A 342 22.97 10.35 19.62
N GLU A 343 22.63 9.30 20.36
CA GLU A 343 21.69 9.35 21.49
C GLU A 343 22.36 8.72 22.72
N ASN A 344 22.37 9.42 23.85
CA ASN A 344 22.95 8.91 25.11
C ASN A 344 24.35 8.29 24.97
N ASN A 345 25.23 8.94 24.21
CA ASN A 345 26.61 8.48 23.90
C ASN A 345 26.72 7.22 23.04
N VAL A 346 25.64 6.73 22.45
CA VAL A 346 25.59 5.62 21.50
C VAL A 346 25.21 6.16 20.13
N TYR A 347 25.82 5.65 19.08
CA TYR A 347 25.43 5.96 17.71
C TYR A 347 24.43 4.96 17.20
N TYR A 348 23.39 5.47 16.53
CA TYR A 348 22.36 4.69 15.88
C TYR A 348 22.25 5.04 14.41
N PHE A 349 22.06 4.03 13.59
CA PHE A 349 21.76 4.17 12.16
C PHE A 349 20.31 3.74 11.92
N LYS A 350 19.55 4.53 11.19
CA LYS A 350 18.15 4.22 10.92
C LYS A 350 17.96 3.75 9.48
N LEU A 351 17.12 2.76 9.28
CA LEU A 351 16.60 2.33 7.98
C LEU A 351 15.10 2.60 7.95
N ASN A 352 14.56 2.97 6.80
CA ASN A 352 13.11 3.24 6.65
C ASN A 352 12.41 2.03 6.02
N LEU A 353 11.24 1.67 6.56
CA LEU A 353 10.37 0.63 6.03
C LEU A 353 9.22 1.27 5.28
N LYS A 354 9.14 0.99 3.98
CA LYS A 354 8.04 1.39 3.11
C LYS A 354 7.73 0.24 2.17
N ILE A 355 6.46 -0.12 2.04
CA ILE A 355 6.02 -1.25 1.21
C ILE A 355 4.95 -0.75 0.23
N GLY A 356 5.15 -0.99 -1.05
CA GLY A 356 4.20 -0.67 -2.10
C GLY A 356 3.83 -1.91 -2.93
N LEU A 357 2.68 -1.85 -3.61
CA LEU A 357 2.33 -2.84 -4.61
C LEU A 357 3.27 -2.75 -5.82
N THR A 358 3.45 -3.87 -6.52
CA THR A 358 4.19 -3.91 -7.79
C THR A 358 3.25 -3.71 -8.97
N LYS A 359 3.76 -3.17 -10.06
CA LYS A 359 3.02 -3.06 -11.34
C LYS A 359 2.84 -4.43 -12.03
N ARG A 360 3.75 -5.36 -11.77
CA ARG A 360 3.81 -6.70 -12.40
C ARG A 360 3.54 -7.79 -11.37
#